data_2b5e2b23d5ac3c2d57948485a040bcc5
#
_entry.id   2b5e2b23d5ac3c2d57948485a040bcc5
#
_cell.length_a   1.000
_cell.length_b   1.000
_cell.length_c   1.000
_cell.angle_alpha   90.00
_cell.angle_beta   90.00
_cell.angle_gamma   90.00
#
_symmetry.space_group_name_H-M   'P 1'
#
loop_
_entity.id
_entity.type
_entity.pdbx_description
1 polymer ?
#
loop_
_entity_poly.entity_id
_entity_poly.type
_entity_poly.pdbx_seq_one_letter_code
_entity_poly.pdbx_strand_id
1 'polypeptide(L)'
;MIRFTDVTFTYAEADEPTLRGIDLDIDEGELCVVVGQTGSGKTTLLRAVNGLVPHFTGGRLSGDVRVDGRSTREYPPRELADVVGVVGQNPAASFVTDIVEDELAYTMENLGIAPAVMRRRVEDTLDLLGLHELRSRPLSTLSGGQQQRVAIGAVLTAVPRVLVLDEPTSALDPAAAEEVLASLTRLVHDLGMTVVLAEHRLERVIPFADRMVLVPGRGESLIVGTTADIMATSPVAPPIVELARLAGWSPVPLSVRDARRLADPLRRRLATVAAPAPAPTPGPALRPVAVAERLSVSFGEVVALDAVDLELRPGEVVAVMGRNGSGKSTLLAHLAGLRRPTKGTVRVLGRAPTDLPPRRLIRLVGLVPQDAGMLLYGETVADECATADHETGLSPGTTAAMLESVLPGMPMGHHPRDLSEGQRLALALAIVLAPAPPLVLLDEPTRGLDYPSKHRLVELLRKMAANGDCIVVATHDVELAAQVATRAVVLAEGEVVSDGVARDVVCHSPVFAPQVAKVLAPDPWLTVDEVRRALAGAVP
;
A
#
# COMPACT_ATOMS: atom_id res chain seq x y z
N MET A 1 7.53 -28.84 2.61
CA MET A 1 6.08 -28.62 2.32
C MET A 1 5.86 -28.17 0.88
N ILE A 2 6.57 -27.15 0.40
CA ILE A 2 6.52 -26.66 -0.99
C ILE A 2 7.89 -26.82 -1.60
N ARG A 3 7.98 -27.38 -2.84
CA ARG A 3 9.24 -27.56 -3.54
C ARG A 3 9.11 -27.14 -5.01
N PHE A 4 10.02 -26.29 -5.44
CA PHE A 4 10.27 -25.95 -6.84
C PHE A 4 11.56 -26.65 -7.29
N THR A 5 11.53 -27.28 -8.44
CA THR A 5 12.68 -27.97 -9.02
C THR A 5 12.87 -27.52 -10.47
N ASP A 6 13.94 -26.77 -10.74
CA ASP A 6 14.30 -26.20 -12.04
C ASP A 6 13.11 -25.54 -12.76
N VAL A 7 12.32 -24.72 -12.02
CA VAL A 7 11.08 -24.15 -12.54
C VAL A 7 11.37 -22.92 -13.39
N THR A 8 10.94 -23.00 -14.65
CA THR A 8 10.96 -21.86 -15.59
C THR A 8 9.55 -21.65 -16.14
N PHE A 9 9.05 -20.39 -16.09
CA PHE A 9 7.75 -20.05 -16.61
C PHE A 9 7.79 -18.81 -17.50
N THR A 10 7.12 -18.92 -18.67
CA THR A 10 6.97 -17.84 -19.65
C THR A 10 5.48 -17.68 -19.98
N TYR A 11 4.93 -16.45 -19.84
CA TYR A 11 3.56 -16.14 -20.27
C TYR A 11 3.43 -16.28 -21.79
N ALA A 12 2.19 -16.53 -22.29
CA ALA A 12 1.94 -16.80 -23.70
C ALA A 12 2.36 -15.65 -24.64
N GLU A 13 2.24 -14.40 -24.15
CA GLU A 13 2.54 -13.19 -24.91
C GLU A 13 3.93 -12.59 -24.59
N ALA A 14 4.73 -13.30 -23.79
CA ALA A 14 6.05 -12.82 -23.38
C ALA A 14 7.16 -13.58 -24.12
N ASP A 15 8.17 -12.85 -24.60
CA ASP A 15 9.35 -13.41 -25.24
C ASP A 15 10.34 -14.00 -24.24
N GLU A 16 10.36 -13.45 -23.00
CA GLU A 16 11.29 -13.88 -21.96
C GLU A 16 10.57 -14.52 -20.77
N PRO A 17 11.21 -15.48 -20.08
CA PRO A 17 10.66 -16.11 -18.90
C PRO A 17 10.54 -15.11 -17.72
N THR A 18 9.41 -15.16 -17.04
CA THR A 18 9.19 -14.43 -15.78
C THR A 18 9.88 -15.10 -14.60
N LEU A 19 9.88 -16.44 -14.57
CA LEU A 19 10.65 -17.26 -13.63
C LEU A 19 11.64 -18.09 -14.43
N ARG A 20 12.89 -18.21 -13.98
CA ARG A 20 13.94 -18.97 -14.71
C ARG A 20 14.76 -19.82 -13.74
N GLY A 21 14.73 -21.15 -13.94
CA GLY A 21 15.58 -22.10 -13.21
C GLY A 21 15.40 -21.97 -11.69
N ILE A 22 14.16 -21.92 -11.22
CA ILE A 22 13.87 -21.71 -9.80
C ILE A 22 13.98 -23.03 -9.05
N ASP A 23 14.91 -23.07 -8.09
CA ASP A 23 15.00 -24.09 -7.06
C ASP A 23 14.68 -23.45 -5.70
N LEU A 24 13.62 -23.94 -5.03
CA LEU A 24 13.15 -23.39 -3.76
C LEU A 24 12.47 -24.47 -2.94
N ASP A 25 12.89 -24.62 -1.70
CA ASP A 25 12.20 -25.44 -0.68
C ASP A 25 11.66 -24.53 0.43
N ILE A 26 10.37 -24.69 0.78
CA ILE A 26 9.73 -24.05 1.93
C ILE A 26 9.25 -25.17 2.85
N ASP A 27 9.72 -25.15 4.09
CA ASP A 27 9.42 -26.17 5.07
C ASP A 27 8.00 -26.03 5.65
N GLU A 28 7.52 -27.05 6.33
CA GLU A 28 6.21 -27.05 7.00
C GLU A 28 6.23 -26.11 8.22
N GLY A 29 5.17 -25.33 8.39
CA GLY A 29 5.02 -24.44 9.56
C GLY A 29 5.88 -23.18 9.49
N GLU A 30 6.38 -22.79 8.30
CA GLU A 30 7.13 -21.53 8.10
C GLU A 30 6.22 -20.40 7.61
N LEU A 31 6.48 -19.17 8.09
CA LEU A 31 6.03 -17.94 7.46
C LEU A 31 7.11 -17.45 6.50
N CYS A 32 6.90 -17.69 5.21
CA CYS A 32 7.81 -17.31 4.13
C CYS A 32 7.34 -16.03 3.45
N VAL A 33 8.19 -14.99 3.44
CA VAL A 33 7.89 -13.70 2.80
C VAL A 33 8.63 -13.59 1.47
N VAL A 34 7.88 -13.38 0.38
CA VAL A 34 8.41 -13.17 -0.97
C VAL A 34 8.52 -11.68 -1.24
N VAL A 35 9.74 -11.20 -1.49
CA VAL A 35 10.05 -9.78 -1.71
C VAL A 35 10.69 -9.55 -3.07
N GLY A 36 10.57 -8.32 -3.59
CA GLY A 36 11.13 -7.90 -4.87
C GLY A 36 10.38 -6.71 -5.44
N GLN A 37 10.92 -6.12 -6.48
CA GLN A 37 10.28 -4.99 -7.17
C GLN A 37 8.97 -5.41 -7.87
N THR A 38 8.14 -4.44 -8.21
CA THR A 38 6.95 -4.68 -9.03
C THR A 38 7.36 -5.27 -10.37
N GLY A 39 6.65 -6.32 -10.83
CA GLY A 39 6.97 -7.03 -12.08
C GLY A 39 8.13 -8.01 -11.99
N SER A 40 8.75 -8.24 -10.82
CA SER A 40 9.85 -9.22 -10.67
C SER A 40 9.39 -10.68 -10.76
N GLY A 41 8.09 -10.97 -10.66
CA GLY A 41 7.55 -12.34 -10.72
C GLY A 41 7.00 -12.89 -9.40
N LYS A 42 6.88 -12.09 -8.33
CA LYS A 42 6.33 -12.52 -7.02
C LYS A 42 4.97 -13.20 -7.14
N THR A 43 3.99 -12.50 -7.74
CA THR A 43 2.63 -13.04 -7.94
C THR A 43 2.66 -14.31 -8.82
N THR A 44 3.58 -14.39 -9.79
CA THR A 44 3.75 -15.59 -10.62
C THR A 44 4.26 -16.76 -9.79
N LEU A 45 5.24 -16.53 -8.90
CA LEU A 45 5.74 -17.53 -7.97
C LEU A 45 4.63 -18.03 -7.03
N LEU A 46 3.84 -17.11 -6.46
CA LEU A 46 2.69 -17.46 -5.62
C LEU A 46 1.64 -18.28 -6.39
N ARG A 47 1.31 -17.87 -7.62
CA ARG A 47 0.35 -18.58 -8.49
C ARG A 47 0.85 -19.94 -8.96
N ALA A 48 2.14 -20.19 -8.95
CA ALA A 48 2.69 -21.51 -9.24
C ALA A 48 2.46 -22.49 -8.07
N VAL A 49 2.41 -22.01 -6.82
CA VAL A 49 2.12 -22.84 -5.63
C VAL A 49 0.69 -23.40 -5.66
N ASN A 50 -0.28 -22.66 -6.17
CA ASN A 50 -1.68 -23.12 -6.21
C ASN A 50 -2.12 -23.67 -7.57
N GLY A 51 -1.19 -23.80 -8.53
CA GLY A 51 -1.47 -24.31 -9.88
C GLY A 51 -2.23 -23.36 -10.80
N LEU A 52 -2.54 -22.10 -10.39
CA LEU A 52 -3.11 -21.10 -11.30
C LEU A 52 -2.15 -20.81 -12.47
N VAL A 53 -0.86 -20.93 -12.24
CA VAL A 53 0.18 -21.01 -13.25
C VAL A 53 0.55 -22.48 -13.42
N PRO A 54 0.43 -23.10 -14.60
CA PRO A 54 -0.01 -22.52 -15.89
C PRO A 54 -1.50 -22.69 -16.20
N HIS A 55 -2.30 -23.42 -15.37
CA HIS A 55 -3.63 -23.92 -15.74
C HIS A 55 -4.64 -22.80 -16.07
N PHE A 56 -4.56 -21.66 -15.37
CA PHE A 56 -5.48 -20.54 -15.59
C PHE A 56 -4.85 -19.43 -16.45
N THR A 57 -3.56 -19.15 -16.24
CA THR A 57 -2.88 -18.06 -16.93
C THR A 57 -2.43 -18.42 -18.34
N GLY A 58 -2.42 -19.72 -18.69
CA GLY A 58 -1.74 -20.21 -19.89
C GLY A 58 -0.22 -20.04 -19.75
N GLY A 59 0.49 -20.11 -20.90
CA GLY A 59 1.95 -20.00 -20.94
C GLY A 59 2.65 -21.37 -20.89
N ARG A 60 3.98 -21.34 -20.73
CA ARG A 60 4.82 -22.55 -20.73
C ARG A 60 5.53 -22.67 -19.39
N LEU A 61 5.23 -23.75 -18.66
CA LEU A 61 5.93 -24.14 -17.43
C LEU A 61 6.83 -25.34 -17.70
N SER A 62 8.12 -25.23 -17.40
CA SER A 62 9.06 -26.34 -17.29
C SER A 62 9.51 -26.54 -15.85
N GLY A 63 10.11 -27.68 -15.55
CA GLY A 63 10.39 -28.07 -14.16
C GLY A 63 9.13 -28.59 -13.44
N ASP A 64 9.18 -28.69 -12.13
CA ASP A 64 8.08 -29.20 -11.31
C ASP A 64 7.88 -28.36 -10.03
N VAL A 65 6.63 -28.06 -9.70
CA VAL A 65 6.25 -27.44 -8.43
C VAL A 65 5.42 -28.46 -7.66
N ARG A 66 5.86 -28.83 -6.47
CA ARG A 66 5.15 -29.76 -5.60
C ARG A 66 4.68 -29.09 -4.32
N VAL A 67 3.45 -29.37 -3.96
CA VAL A 67 2.86 -28.92 -2.69
C VAL A 67 2.26 -30.14 -2.01
N ASP A 68 2.72 -30.44 -0.79
CA ASP A 68 2.34 -31.65 -0.06
C ASP A 68 2.49 -32.93 -0.92
N GLY A 69 3.58 -33.00 -1.71
CA GLY A 69 3.88 -34.10 -2.61
C GLY A 69 3.10 -34.13 -3.93
N ARG A 70 2.06 -33.30 -4.12
CA ARG A 70 1.29 -33.21 -5.36
C ARG A 70 1.94 -32.23 -6.33
N SER A 71 2.12 -32.61 -7.60
CA SER A 71 2.63 -31.74 -8.68
C SER A 71 1.52 -30.80 -9.15
N THR A 72 1.78 -29.48 -9.14
CA THR A 72 0.81 -28.49 -9.63
C THR A 72 0.60 -28.55 -11.15
N ARG A 73 1.42 -29.31 -11.88
CA ARG A 73 1.22 -29.57 -13.32
C ARG A 73 0.16 -30.66 -13.56
N GLU A 74 0.08 -31.64 -12.64
CA GLU A 74 -0.83 -32.79 -12.75
C GLU A 74 -2.18 -32.51 -12.08
N TYR A 75 -2.14 -31.76 -10.97
CA TYR A 75 -3.31 -31.40 -10.18
C TYR A 75 -3.74 -29.97 -10.47
N PRO A 76 -4.89 -29.73 -11.12
CA PRO A 76 -5.42 -28.37 -11.33
C PRO A 76 -5.82 -27.71 -10.00
N PRO A 77 -5.98 -26.37 -9.95
CA PRO A 77 -6.25 -25.63 -8.71
C PRO A 77 -7.40 -26.19 -7.87
N ARG A 78 -8.48 -26.66 -8.50
CA ARG A 78 -9.63 -27.28 -7.80
C ARG A 78 -9.26 -28.55 -7.02
N GLU A 79 -8.27 -29.29 -7.48
CA GLU A 79 -7.80 -30.54 -6.86
C GLU A 79 -6.68 -30.30 -5.84
N LEU A 80 -6.22 -29.05 -5.73
CA LEU A 80 -5.29 -28.56 -4.71
C LEU A 80 -5.98 -27.75 -3.61
N ALA A 81 -7.28 -27.44 -3.77
CA ALA A 81 -8.02 -26.56 -2.85
C ALA A 81 -8.16 -27.11 -1.42
N ASP A 82 -7.99 -28.42 -1.22
CA ASP A 82 -7.92 -29.08 0.08
C ASP A 82 -6.55 -28.91 0.76
N VAL A 83 -5.51 -28.55 0.02
CA VAL A 83 -4.14 -28.39 0.51
C VAL A 83 -3.70 -26.93 0.51
N VAL A 84 -4.07 -26.17 -0.53
CA VAL A 84 -3.62 -24.78 -0.74
C VAL A 84 -4.80 -23.83 -0.73
N GLY A 85 -4.82 -22.97 0.26
CA GLY A 85 -5.72 -21.83 0.30
C GLY A 85 -5.07 -20.58 -0.28
N VAL A 86 -5.84 -19.76 -1.01
CA VAL A 86 -5.32 -18.55 -1.67
C VAL A 86 -6.18 -17.36 -1.37
N VAL A 87 -5.55 -16.25 -0.96
CA VAL A 87 -6.20 -14.95 -0.81
C VAL A 87 -5.46 -13.94 -1.68
N GLY A 88 -6.15 -13.36 -2.63
CA GLY A 88 -5.59 -12.37 -3.56
C GLY A 88 -5.54 -10.96 -2.96
N GLN A 89 -4.97 -10.04 -3.72
CA GLN A 89 -4.75 -8.64 -3.34
C GLN A 89 -6.07 -7.88 -3.04
N ASN A 90 -7.16 -8.22 -3.72
CA ASN A 90 -8.48 -7.64 -3.48
C ASN A 90 -9.44 -8.70 -2.93
N PRO A 91 -9.67 -8.76 -1.61
CA PRO A 91 -10.55 -9.75 -1.01
C PRO A 91 -11.99 -9.66 -1.52
N ALA A 92 -12.50 -8.46 -1.76
CA ALA A 92 -13.87 -8.26 -2.23
C ALA A 92 -14.13 -8.87 -3.62
N ALA A 93 -13.10 -9.01 -4.45
CA ALA A 93 -13.21 -9.64 -5.78
C ALA A 93 -13.30 -11.17 -5.71
N SER A 94 -13.00 -11.79 -4.57
CA SER A 94 -13.09 -13.23 -4.37
C SER A 94 -14.39 -13.68 -3.71
N PHE A 95 -15.18 -12.77 -3.15
CA PHE A 95 -16.44 -13.10 -2.49
C PHE A 95 -17.50 -13.55 -3.49
N VAL A 96 -18.19 -14.62 -3.12
CA VAL A 96 -19.24 -15.26 -3.92
C VAL A 96 -20.62 -15.03 -3.32
N THR A 97 -20.69 -14.89 -2.01
CA THR A 97 -21.93 -14.69 -1.25
C THR A 97 -22.05 -13.24 -0.75
N ASP A 98 -23.18 -12.92 -0.13
CA ASP A 98 -23.45 -11.56 0.37
C ASP A 98 -23.23 -11.42 1.89
N ILE A 99 -23.16 -12.51 2.63
CA ILE A 99 -23.13 -12.54 4.10
C ILE A 99 -21.88 -13.28 4.59
N VAL A 100 -21.30 -12.83 5.70
CA VAL A 100 -20.08 -13.40 6.28
C VAL A 100 -20.18 -14.91 6.54
N GLU A 101 -21.24 -15.38 7.20
CA GLU A 101 -21.41 -16.81 7.52
C GLU A 101 -21.49 -17.68 6.27
N ASP A 102 -22.23 -17.21 5.26
CA ASP A 102 -22.39 -17.94 4.00
C ASP A 102 -21.06 -18.01 3.24
N GLU A 103 -20.28 -16.92 3.23
CA GLU A 103 -18.95 -16.90 2.61
C GLU A 103 -17.99 -17.87 3.29
N LEU A 104 -18.01 -17.94 4.62
CA LEU A 104 -17.19 -18.91 5.37
C LEU A 104 -17.60 -20.36 5.09
N ALA A 105 -18.85 -20.63 4.79
CA ALA A 105 -19.37 -21.97 4.48
C ALA A 105 -19.10 -22.39 3.03
N TYR A 106 -19.05 -21.44 2.10
CA TYR A 106 -19.07 -21.66 0.66
C TYR A 106 -17.99 -22.64 0.15
N THR A 107 -16.74 -22.49 0.58
CA THR A 107 -15.67 -23.41 0.15
C THR A 107 -15.93 -24.83 0.59
N MET A 108 -16.45 -25.03 1.81
CA MET A 108 -16.76 -26.35 2.35
C MET A 108 -17.95 -27.01 1.64
N GLU A 109 -18.94 -26.22 1.20
CA GLU A 109 -20.06 -26.72 0.41
C GLU A 109 -19.56 -27.30 -0.92
N ASN A 110 -18.66 -26.58 -1.60
CA ASN A 110 -18.07 -27.07 -2.85
C ASN A 110 -17.20 -28.32 -2.66
N LEU A 111 -16.59 -28.49 -1.49
CA LEU A 111 -15.82 -29.68 -1.13
C LEU A 111 -16.70 -30.83 -0.62
N GLY A 112 -18.03 -30.65 -0.52
CA GLY A 112 -18.97 -31.67 -0.04
C GLY A 112 -18.81 -32.04 1.43
N ILE A 113 -18.35 -31.12 2.28
CA ILE A 113 -18.17 -31.33 3.71
C ILE A 113 -19.54 -31.46 4.41
N ALA A 114 -19.65 -32.40 5.35
CA ALA A 114 -20.90 -32.63 6.07
C ALA A 114 -21.35 -31.40 6.89
N PRO A 115 -22.66 -31.04 6.91
CA PRO A 115 -23.16 -29.80 7.56
C PRO A 115 -22.76 -29.63 9.01
N ALA A 116 -22.71 -30.72 9.80
CA ALA A 116 -22.29 -30.67 11.20
C ALA A 116 -20.81 -30.27 11.37
N VAL A 117 -19.95 -30.68 10.44
CA VAL A 117 -18.53 -30.30 10.41
C VAL A 117 -18.40 -28.87 9.95
N MET A 118 -19.15 -28.48 8.93
CA MET A 118 -19.16 -27.10 8.41
C MET A 118 -19.51 -26.11 9.53
N ARG A 119 -20.63 -26.34 10.23
CA ARG A 119 -21.07 -25.48 11.34
C ARG A 119 -19.97 -25.28 12.37
N ARG A 120 -19.33 -26.35 12.80
CA ARG A 120 -18.24 -26.30 13.80
C ARG A 120 -17.05 -25.48 13.26
N ARG A 121 -16.61 -25.73 12.02
CA ARG A 121 -15.47 -25.02 11.43
C ARG A 121 -15.75 -23.53 11.22
N VAL A 122 -17.00 -23.15 10.90
CA VAL A 122 -17.41 -21.75 10.84
C VAL A 122 -17.29 -21.08 12.20
N GLU A 123 -17.80 -21.74 13.29
CA GLU A 123 -17.64 -21.21 14.65
C GLU A 123 -16.17 -21.04 15.03
N ASP A 124 -15.36 -22.10 14.85
CA ASP A 124 -13.93 -22.08 15.16
C ASP A 124 -13.21 -20.94 14.40
N THR A 125 -13.59 -20.68 13.13
CA THR A 125 -13.01 -19.63 12.30
C THR A 125 -13.45 -18.23 12.72
N LEU A 126 -14.73 -18.05 13.05
CA LEU A 126 -15.26 -16.78 13.57
C LEU A 126 -14.52 -16.35 14.84
N ASP A 127 -14.29 -17.32 15.75
CA ASP A 127 -13.57 -17.07 17.01
C ASP A 127 -12.08 -16.78 16.74
N LEU A 128 -11.42 -17.59 15.91
CA LEU A 128 -9.99 -17.46 15.58
C LEU A 128 -9.65 -16.08 14.99
N LEU A 129 -10.52 -15.57 14.10
CA LEU A 129 -10.30 -14.33 13.37
C LEU A 129 -11.03 -13.12 13.98
N GLY A 130 -11.72 -13.29 15.11
CA GLY A 130 -12.48 -12.22 15.75
C GLY A 130 -13.61 -11.67 14.88
N LEU A 131 -14.36 -12.55 14.22
CA LEU A 131 -15.45 -12.22 13.28
C LEU A 131 -16.85 -12.47 13.85
N HIS A 132 -16.96 -12.94 15.09
CA HIS A 132 -18.22 -13.41 15.69
C HIS A 132 -19.36 -12.36 15.59
N GLU A 133 -19.06 -11.11 15.94
CA GLU A 133 -20.01 -9.98 15.87
C GLU A 133 -20.40 -9.60 14.42
N LEU A 134 -19.68 -10.10 13.44
CA LEU A 134 -19.90 -9.77 12.03
C LEU A 134 -20.66 -10.87 11.27
N ARG A 135 -20.94 -12.01 11.92
CA ARG A 135 -21.51 -13.24 11.32
C ARG A 135 -22.62 -12.98 10.29
N SER A 136 -23.63 -12.22 10.68
CA SER A 136 -24.82 -11.96 9.85
C SER A 136 -24.74 -10.65 9.06
N ARG A 137 -23.59 -9.98 9.05
CA ARG A 137 -23.43 -8.72 8.35
C ARG A 137 -23.22 -8.93 6.84
N PRO A 138 -23.77 -8.04 6.01
CA PRO A 138 -23.44 -8.00 4.59
C PRO A 138 -21.95 -7.68 4.38
N LEU A 139 -21.28 -8.41 3.50
CA LEU A 139 -19.85 -8.24 3.17
C LEU A 139 -19.54 -6.83 2.66
N SER A 140 -20.48 -6.19 1.93
CA SER A 140 -20.35 -4.83 1.44
C SER A 140 -20.31 -3.76 2.53
N THR A 141 -20.73 -4.08 3.76
CA THR A 141 -20.73 -3.15 4.91
C THR A 141 -19.49 -3.25 5.77
N LEU A 142 -18.58 -4.16 5.46
CA LEU A 142 -17.37 -4.42 6.23
C LEU A 142 -16.25 -3.45 5.86
N SER A 143 -15.41 -3.12 6.84
CA SER A 143 -14.14 -2.41 6.58
C SER A 143 -13.18 -3.32 5.80
N GLY A 144 -12.19 -2.73 5.11
CA GLY A 144 -11.18 -3.50 4.35
C GLY A 144 -10.47 -4.57 5.20
N GLY A 145 -10.13 -4.25 6.46
CA GLY A 145 -9.52 -5.22 7.38
C GLY A 145 -10.47 -6.35 7.77
N GLN A 146 -11.75 -6.05 7.96
CA GLN A 146 -12.77 -7.06 8.21
C GLN A 146 -12.97 -7.95 6.99
N GLN A 147 -13.05 -7.37 5.78
CA GLN A 147 -13.13 -8.11 4.51
C GLN A 147 -11.91 -9.03 4.33
N GLN A 148 -10.70 -8.55 4.63
CA GLN A 148 -9.49 -9.36 4.55
C GLN A 148 -9.54 -10.56 5.50
N ARG A 149 -9.97 -10.36 6.75
CA ARG A 149 -10.13 -11.47 7.71
C ARG A 149 -11.21 -12.47 7.27
N VAL A 150 -12.31 -12.00 6.68
CA VAL A 150 -13.33 -12.89 6.12
C VAL A 150 -12.78 -13.70 4.95
N ALA A 151 -12.03 -13.08 4.03
CA ALA A 151 -11.42 -13.80 2.91
C ALA A 151 -10.41 -14.86 3.39
N ILE A 152 -9.59 -14.55 4.40
CA ILE A 152 -8.73 -15.53 5.05
C ILE A 152 -9.56 -16.64 5.69
N GLY A 153 -10.64 -16.29 6.40
CA GLY A 153 -11.56 -17.24 7.05
C GLY A 153 -12.22 -18.19 6.06
N ALA A 154 -12.73 -17.68 4.94
CA ALA A 154 -13.39 -18.46 3.90
C ALA A 154 -12.47 -19.57 3.32
N VAL A 155 -11.19 -19.28 3.27
CA VAL A 155 -10.18 -20.24 2.84
C VAL A 155 -9.82 -21.21 3.98
N LEU A 156 -9.69 -20.72 5.23
CA LEU A 156 -9.30 -21.50 6.39
C LEU A 156 -10.32 -22.58 6.76
N THR A 157 -11.59 -22.38 6.50
CA THR A 157 -12.65 -23.38 6.79
C THR A 157 -12.45 -24.70 6.04
N ALA A 158 -11.73 -24.70 4.89
CA ALA A 158 -11.31 -25.92 4.20
C ALA A 158 -10.18 -26.67 4.95
N VAL A 159 -9.52 -26.03 5.93
CA VAL A 159 -8.37 -26.55 6.67
C VAL A 159 -7.20 -26.87 5.74
N PRO A 160 -6.75 -25.91 4.92
CA PRO A 160 -5.59 -26.12 4.06
C PRO A 160 -4.30 -26.23 4.88
N ARG A 161 -3.29 -26.91 4.34
CA ARG A 161 -1.94 -27.00 4.96
C ARG A 161 -1.06 -25.81 4.59
N VAL A 162 -1.34 -25.19 3.45
CA VAL A 162 -0.61 -24.03 2.91
C VAL A 162 -1.58 -22.89 2.67
N LEU A 163 -1.21 -21.69 3.11
CA LEU A 163 -1.93 -20.44 2.83
C LEU A 163 -1.05 -19.52 2.00
N VAL A 164 -1.53 -19.13 0.82
CA VAL A 164 -0.85 -18.21 -0.10
C VAL A 164 -1.58 -16.88 -0.09
N LEU A 165 -0.85 -15.79 0.17
CA LEU A 165 -1.40 -14.44 0.30
C LEU A 165 -0.64 -13.47 -0.60
N ASP A 166 -1.36 -12.77 -1.46
CA ASP A 166 -0.79 -11.73 -2.32
C ASP A 166 -1.18 -10.34 -1.77
N GLU A 167 -0.23 -9.65 -1.15
CA GLU A 167 -0.35 -8.33 -0.53
C GLU A 167 -1.53 -8.20 0.48
N PRO A 168 -1.61 -9.07 1.50
CA PRO A 168 -2.77 -9.11 2.40
C PRO A 168 -2.95 -7.85 3.27
N THR A 169 -1.94 -6.97 3.36
CA THR A 169 -2.02 -5.76 4.20
C THR A 169 -2.00 -4.45 3.41
N SER A 170 -1.94 -4.50 2.07
CA SER A 170 -1.72 -3.32 1.21
C SER A 170 -2.81 -2.24 1.34
N ALA A 171 -4.08 -2.65 1.51
CA ALA A 171 -5.24 -1.76 1.60
C ALA A 171 -5.66 -1.42 3.04
N LEU A 172 -4.89 -1.89 4.04
CA LEU A 172 -5.25 -1.79 5.45
C LEU A 172 -4.54 -0.64 6.15
N ASP A 173 -5.25 0.01 7.07
CA ASP A 173 -4.60 0.91 8.02
C ASP A 173 -3.67 0.11 8.98
N PRO A 174 -2.77 0.78 9.72
CA PRO A 174 -1.79 0.09 10.55
C PRO A 174 -2.42 -0.87 11.57
N ALA A 175 -3.53 -0.49 12.20
CA ALA A 175 -4.16 -1.33 13.22
C ALA A 175 -4.80 -2.59 12.60
N ALA A 176 -5.53 -2.44 11.50
CA ALA A 176 -6.12 -3.57 10.79
C ALA A 176 -5.06 -4.52 10.22
N ALA A 177 -3.92 -3.97 9.74
CA ALA A 177 -2.80 -4.79 9.27
C ALA A 177 -2.16 -5.61 10.41
N GLU A 178 -1.97 -5.01 11.59
CA GLU A 178 -1.47 -5.71 12.77
C GLU A 178 -2.40 -6.85 13.20
N GLU A 179 -3.73 -6.66 13.15
CA GLU A 179 -4.71 -7.71 13.47
C GLU A 179 -4.62 -8.89 12.48
N VAL A 180 -4.49 -8.61 11.18
CA VAL A 180 -4.31 -9.66 10.16
C VAL A 180 -2.99 -10.41 10.38
N LEU A 181 -1.88 -9.71 10.58
CA LEU A 181 -0.57 -10.33 10.81
C LEU A 181 -0.53 -11.14 12.10
N ALA A 182 -1.14 -10.66 13.17
CA ALA A 182 -1.29 -11.42 14.42
C ALA A 182 -2.09 -12.71 14.21
N SER A 183 -3.12 -12.67 13.36
CA SER A 183 -3.88 -13.86 12.99
C SER A 183 -3.01 -14.84 12.19
N LEU A 184 -2.26 -14.37 11.20
CA LEU A 184 -1.34 -15.21 10.42
C LEU A 184 -0.26 -15.84 11.30
N THR A 185 0.31 -15.08 12.23
CA THR A 185 1.30 -15.59 13.19
C THR A 185 0.74 -16.72 14.03
N ARG A 186 -0.50 -16.59 14.51
CA ARG A 186 -1.19 -17.70 15.24
C ARG A 186 -1.41 -18.92 14.35
N LEU A 187 -1.77 -18.74 13.08
CA LEU A 187 -1.94 -19.86 12.14
C LEU A 187 -0.63 -20.66 11.97
N VAL A 188 0.50 -19.97 11.90
CA VAL A 188 1.82 -20.60 11.78
C VAL A 188 2.23 -21.28 13.09
N HIS A 189 2.25 -20.54 14.20
CA HIS A 189 2.83 -21.03 15.46
C HIS A 189 1.92 -22.01 16.22
N ASP A 190 0.60 -21.78 16.20
CA ASP A 190 -0.33 -22.61 16.98
C ASP A 190 -0.91 -23.78 16.17
N LEU A 191 -1.08 -23.60 14.84
CA LEU A 191 -1.68 -24.62 13.96
C LEU A 191 -0.66 -25.30 13.04
N GLY A 192 0.61 -24.86 13.02
CA GLY A 192 1.65 -25.43 12.16
C GLY A 192 1.40 -25.22 10.67
N MET A 193 0.59 -24.21 10.30
CA MET A 193 0.27 -23.90 8.91
C MET A 193 1.47 -23.26 8.20
N THR A 194 1.73 -23.66 6.95
CA THR A 194 2.73 -23.00 6.14
C THR A 194 2.11 -21.79 5.45
N VAL A 195 2.68 -20.61 5.63
CA VAL A 195 2.19 -19.36 5.03
C VAL A 195 3.22 -18.80 4.07
N VAL A 196 2.82 -18.53 2.83
CA VAL A 196 3.65 -17.85 1.83
C VAL A 196 2.97 -16.57 1.44
N LEU A 197 3.60 -15.43 1.69
CA LEU A 197 3.02 -14.14 1.36
C LEU A 197 3.97 -13.25 0.59
N ALA A 198 3.44 -12.45 -0.35
CA ALA A 198 4.13 -11.32 -0.95
C ALA A 198 3.63 -10.03 -0.30
N GLU A 199 4.54 -9.11 0.00
CA GLU A 199 4.22 -7.79 0.56
C GLU A 199 5.14 -6.70 0.03
N HIS A 200 4.57 -5.50 -0.13
CA HIS A 200 5.33 -4.30 -0.46
C HIS A 200 5.71 -3.49 0.78
N ARG A 201 4.91 -3.52 1.84
CA ARG A 201 5.19 -2.84 3.11
C ARG A 201 5.97 -3.75 4.05
N LEU A 202 7.26 -3.89 3.77
CA LEU A 202 8.14 -4.83 4.47
C LEU A 202 8.26 -4.53 5.96
N GLU A 203 8.15 -3.26 6.35
CA GLU A 203 8.16 -2.82 7.75
C GLU A 203 7.11 -3.53 8.63
N ARG A 204 6.04 -4.03 8.02
CA ARG A 204 4.97 -4.73 8.72
C ARG A 204 5.26 -6.21 8.93
N VAL A 205 5.90 -6.87 7.97
CA VAL A 205 5.99 -8.33 7.90
C VAL A 205 7.35 -8.89 8.31
N ILE A 206 8.45 -8.12 8.15
CA ILE A 206 9.79 -8.62 8.46
C ILE A 206 9.98 -9.09 9.92
N PRO A 207 9.29 -8.52 10.94
CA PRO A 207 9.44 -9.02 12.31
C PRO A 207 8.86 -10.42 12.54
N PHE A 208 8.01 -10.90 11.65
CA PHE A 208 7.26 -12.16 11.78
C PHE A 208 7.74 -13.25 10.82
N ALA A 209 8.57 -12.89 9.83
CA ALA A 209 9.01 -13.80 8.78
C ALA A 209 10.13 -14.73 9.28
N ASP A 210 9.92 -16.05 9.15
CA ASP A 210 10.93 -17.08 9.44
C ASP A 210 11.93 -17.15 8.29
N ARG A 211 11.45 -17.13 7.06
CA ARG A 211 12.22 -17.22 5.82
C ARG A 211 11.86 -16.08 4.88
N MET A 212 12.82 -15.65 4.11
CA MET A 212 12.61 -14.65 3.07
C MET A 212 13.14 -15.14 1.73
N VAL A 213 12.38 -14.86 0.67
CA VAL A 213 12.72 -15.15 -0.73
C VAL A 213 12.77 -13.83 -1.48
N LEU A 214 13.95 -13.40 -1.88
CA LEU A 214 14.11 -12.24 -2.75
C LEU A 214 14.03 -12.69 -4.22
N VAL A 215 13.11 -12.08 -4.96
CA VAL A 215 12.98 -12.20 -6.42
C VAL A 215 13.62 -10.96 -7.04
N PRO A 216 14.88 -11.03 -7.51
CA PRO A 216 15.62 -9.84 -7.92
C PRO A 216 15.04 -9.18 -9.18
N GLY A 217 14.60 -10.00 -10.14
CA GLY A 217 14.05 -9.53 -11.41
C GLY A 217 13.92 -10.67 -12.42
N ARG A 218 13.51 -10.34 -13.63
CA ARG A 218 13.32 -11.30 -14.70
C ARG A 218 14.65 -11.98 -15.05
N GLY A 219 14.67 -13.31 -14.96
CA GLY A 219 15.79 -14.12 -15.38
C GLY A 219 16.95 -14.25 -14.39
N GLU A 220 16.87 -13.63 -13.22
CA GLU A 220 17.85 -13.80 -12.16
C GLU A 220 17.41 -14.90 -11.18
N SER A 221 18.40 -15.57 -10.56
CA SER A 221 18.14 -16.61 -9.57
C SER A 221 17.57 -16.02 -8.26
N LEU A 222 16.68 -16.76 -7.61
CA LEU A 222 16.17 -16.39 -6.29
C LEU A 222 17.31 -16.35 -5.25
N ILE A 223 17.18 -15.45 -4.30
CA ILE A 223 18.04 -15.43 -3.12
C ILE A 223 17.18 -15.81 -1.91
N VAL A 224 17.52 -16.89 -1.26
CA VAL A 224 16.75 -17.46 -0.14
C VAL A 224 17.60 -17.45 1.12
N GLY A 225 17.02 -17.06 2.25
CA GLY A 225 17.76 -17.03 3.51
C GLY A 225 16.90 -16.61 4.69
N THR A 226 17.55 -16.37 5.82
CA THR A 226 16.89 -15.74 6.95
C THR A 226 16.50 -14.30 6.61
N THR A 227 15.47 -13.79 7.27
CA THR A 227 15.01 -12.41 7.03
C THR A 227 16.13 -11.40 7.24
N ALA A 228 16.99 -11.58 8.25
CA ALA A 228 18.10 -10.68 8.53
C ALA A 228 19.17 -10.71 7.43
N ASP A 229 19.53 -11.91 6.90
CA ASP A 229 20.53 -12.05 5.85
C ASP A 229 20.08 -11.41 4.54
N ILE A 230 18.83 -11.67 4.15
CA ILE A 230 18.24 -11.07 2.95
C ILE A 230 18.14 -9.56 3.11
N MET A 231 17.64 -9.07 4.25
CA MET A 231 17.53 -7.64 4.53
C MET A 231 18.90 -6.93 4.63
N ALA A 232 20.00 -7.64 4.87
CA ALA A 232 21.32 -7.02 4.83
C ALA A 232 21.72 -6.52 3.43
N THR A 233 21.26 -7.18 2.36
CA THR A 233 21.68 -6.90 0.97
C THR A 233 20.56 -6.57 0.00
N SER A 234 19.30 -6.81 0.36
CA SER A 234 18.14 -6.59 -0.51
C SER A 234 18.08 -5.16 -1.05
N PRO A 235 17.84 -4.95 -2.36
CA PRO A 235 17.66 -3.61 -2.93
C PRO A 235 16.38 -2.92 -2.46
N VAL A 236 15.43 -3.68 -1.94
CA VAL A 236 14.19 -3.19 -1.31
C VAL A 236 14.27 -3.40 0.19
N ALA A 237 14.20 -2.31 0.95
CA ALA A 237 14.35 -2.36 2.40
C ALA A 237 13.49 -1.30 3.09
N PRO A 238 12.89 -1.60 4.25
CA PRO A 238 12.20 -0.60 5.05
C PRO A 238 13.18 0.34 5.76
N PRO A 239 12.71 1.53 6.21
CA PRO A 239 13.58 2.55 6.81
C PRO A 239 14.45 2.06 7.98
N ILE A 240 13.95 1.12 8.78
CA ILE A 240 14.73 0.55 9.89
C ILE A 240 15.96 -0.23 9.40
N VAL A 241 15.83 -0.96 8.31
CA VAL A 241 16.92 -1.71 7.69
C VAL A 241 17.91 -0.76 7.01
N GLU A 242 17.41 0.26 6.31
CA GLU A 242 18.28 1.29 5.72
C GLU A 242 19.07 2.05 6.79
N LEU A 243 18.42 2.39 7.90
CA LEU A 243 19.10 3.01 9.06
C LEU A 243 20.17 2.09 9.64
N ALA A 244 19.88 0.79 9.74
CA ALA A 244 20.82 -0.20 10.25
C ALA A 244 22.06 -0.33 9.34
N ARG A 245 21.86 -0.38 8.04
CA ARG A 245 22.97 -0.39 7.06
C ARG A 245 23.82 0.88 7.15
N LEU A 246 23.16 2.04 7.25
CA LEU A 246 23.84 3.34 7.41
C LEU A 246 24.65 3.40 8.70
N ALA A 247 24.14 2.82 9.79
CA ALA A 247 24.79 2.77 11.10
C ALA A 247 25.83 1.64 11.24
N GLY A 248 25.88 0.70 10.27
CA GLY A 248 26.78 -0.46 10.30
C GLY A 248 26.38 -1.51 11.33
N TRP A 249 25.08 -1.64 11.64
CA TRP A 249 24.61 -2.65 12.60
C TRP A 249 24.57 -4.05 11.96
N SER A 250 25.11 -5.03 12.68
CA SER A 250 25.12 -6.44 12.29
C SER A 250 24.90 -7.32 13.54
N PRO A 251 23.94 -8.27 13.51
CA PRO A 251 22.95 -8.50 12.44
C PRO A 251 21.99 -7.31 12.27
N VAL A 252 21.35 -7.22 11.10
CA VAL A 252 20.36 -6.17 10.82
C VAL A 252 19.13 -6.37 11.72
N PRO A 253 18.74 -5.37 12.54
CA PRO A 253 17.54 -5.47 13.36
C PRO A 253 16.28 -5.45 12.50
N LEU A 254 15.32 -6.31 12.81
CA LEU A 254 14.07 -6.45 12.08
C LEU A 254 12.89 -5.74 12.77
N SER A 255 13.09 -5.26 14.00
CA SER A 255 12.08 -4.57 14.78
C SER A 255 12.61 -3.25 15.36
N VAL A 256 11.69 -2.29 15.59
CA VAL A 256 12.01 -1.02 16.29
C VAL A 256 12.63 -1.29 17.66
N ARG A 257 12.16 -2.31 18.39
CA ARG A 257 12.68 -2.72 19.69
C ARG A 257 14.17 -3.08 19.61
N ASP A 258 14.54 -3.90 18.62
CA ASP A 258 15.91 -4.38 18.50
C ASP A 258 16.85 -3.27 17.99
N ALA A 259 16.38 -2.45 17.05
CA ALA A 259 17.11 -1.28 16.59
C ALA A 259 17.37 -0.26 17.71
N ARG A 260 16.40 -0.03 18.61
CA ARG A 260 16.59 0.86 19.77
C ARG A 260 17.69 0.41 20.70
N ARG A 261 17.91 -0.90 20.86
CA ARG A 261 19.00 -1.46 21.68
C ARG A 261 20.38 -1.15 21.08
N LEU A 262 20.46 -0.96 19.77
CA LEU A 262 21.69 -0.65 19.05
C LEU A 262 21.89 0.85 18.80
N ALA A 263 20.89 1.70 19.11
CA ALA A 263 20.85 3.09 18.68
C ALA A 263 21.80 4.04 19.44
N ASP A 264 22.24 3.71 20.66
CA ASP A 264 22.99 4.64 21.51
C ASP A 264 24.30 5.19 20.89
N PRO A 265 25.11 4.41 20.17
CA PRO A 265 26.29 4.97 19.49
C PRO A 265 25.92 5.96 18.39
N LEU A 266 24.83 5.67 17.64
CA LEU A 266 24.32 6.55 16.59
C LEU A 266 23.76 7.85 17.18
N ARG A 267 22.97 7.79 18.26
CA ARG A 267 22.44 8.97 18.96
C ARG A 267 23.57 9.89 19.45
N ARG A 268 24.64 9.33 20.04
CA ARG A 268 25.82 10.12 20.49
C ARG A 268 26.49 10.83 19.31
N ARG A 269 26.59 10.21 18.15
CA ARG A 269 27.14 10.85 16.95
C ARG A 269 26.23 11.97 16.46
N LEU A 270 24.92 11.74 16.44
CA LEU A 270 23.93 12.72 16.00
C LEU A 270 23.76 13.89 16.98
N ALA A 271 24.00 13.69 18.28
CA ALA A 271 23.95 14.75 19.28
C ALA A 271 25.03 15.87 19.06
N THR A 272 26.06 15.58 18.26
CA THR A 272 27.09 16.57 17.87
C THR A 272 26.70 17.40 16.66
N VAL A 273 25.59 17.07 16.00
CA VAL A 273 25.09 17.72 14.78
C VAL A 273 23.79 18.47 15.11
N ALA A 274 23.61 19.65 14.53
CA ALA A 274 22.35 20.38 14.68
C ALA A 274 21.17 19.53 14.14
N ALA A 275 20.11 19.43 14.95
CA ALA A 275 18.90 18.77 14.50
C ALA A 275 18.37 19.43 13.20
N PRO A 276 17.76 18.65 12.28
CA PRO A 276 17.21 19.21 11.06
C PRO A 276 16.19 20.31 11.38
N ALA A 277 16.36 21.47 10.77
CA ALA A 277 15.36 22.53 10.88
C ALA A 277 14.02 22.03 10.31
N PRO A 278 12.87 22.40 10.90
CA PRO A 278 11.57 22.14 10.29
C PRO A 278 11.55 22.75 8.88
N ALA A 279 10.85 22.05 7.96
CA ALA A 279 10.63 22.61 6.63
C ALA A 279 10.00 24.00 6.75
N PRO A 280 10.44 24.99 5.96
CA PRO A 280 9.89 26.33 6.05
C PRO A 280 8.39 26.27 5.74
N THR A 281 7.59 26.63 6.72
CA THR A 281 6.14 26.79 6.53
C THR A 281 5.91 28.11 5.81
N PRO A 282 5.09 28.16 4.74
CA PRO A 282 4.76 29.40 4.08
C PRO A 282 4.19 30.40 5.09
N GLY A 283 4.73 31.62 5.07
CA GLY A 283 4.32 32.65 6.02
C GLY A 283 2.83 33.00 5.89
N PRO A 284 2.18 33.52 6.95
CA PRO A 284 0.76 33.89 6.96
C PRO A 284 0.39 34.99 5.95
N ALA A 285 1.39 35.64 5.34
CA ALA A 285 1.20 36.71 4.35
C ALA A 285 0.70 36.21 2.98
N LEU A 286 0.83 34.90 2.67
CA LEU A 286 0.33 34.35 1.41
C LEU A 286 -1.17 34.06 1.50
N ARG A 287 -1.92 34.49 0.47
CA ARG A 287 -3.35 34.16 0.37
C ARG A 287 -3.52 32.65 0.26
N PRO A 288 -4.46 32.06 1.02
CA PRO A 288 -4.70 30.62 0.92
C PRO A 288 -5.22 30.22 -0.46
N VAL A 289 -4.77 29.07 -0.94
CA VAL A 289 -5.26 28.42 -2.17
C VAL A 289 -6.66 27.85 -1.92
N ALA A 290 -6.86 27.23 -0.76
CA ALA A 290 -8.17 26.72 -0.38
C ALA A 290 -8.46 26.99 1.10
N VAL A 291 -9.76 27.19 1.41
CA VAL A 291 -10.27 27.42 2.76
C VAL A 291 -11.53 26.59 2.94
N ALA A 292 -11.58 25.81 3.99
CA ALA A 292 -12.78 25.20 4.53
C ALA A 292 -13.11 25.88 5.86
N GLU A 293 -14.35 26.34 6.01
CA GLU A 293 -14.84 27.02 7.22
C GLU A 293 -16.01 26.24 7.80
N ARG A 294 -15.83 25.70 9.01
CA ARG A 294 -16.81 24.89 9.74
C ARG A 294 -17.47 23.83 8.87
N LEU A 295 -16.66 23.15 8.07
CA LEU A 295 -17.11 22.13 7.13
C LEU A 295 -17.69 20.94 7.87
N SER A 296 -19.00 20.71 7.75
CA SER A 296 -19.68 19.54 8.31
C SER A 296 -20.37 18.75 7.20
N VAL A 297 -20.23 17.44 7.24
CA VAL A 297 -20.76 16.49 6.24
C VAL A 297 -21.38 15.29 6.93
N SER A 298 -22.64 14.98 6.57
CA SER A 298 -23.35 13.80 7.07
C SER A 298 -23.90 12.96 5.93
N PHE A 299 -23.86 11.65 6.09
CA PHE A 299 -24.46 10.64 5.20
C PHE A 299 -25.51 9.87 6.02
N GLY A 300 -26.77 10.30 5.93
CA GLY A 300 -27.80 9.81 6.82
C GLY A 300 -27.47 10.15 8.28
N GLU A 301 -27.37 9.13 9.13
CA GLU A 301 -27.03 9.29 10.55
C GLU A 301 -25.51 9.36 10.82
N VAL A 302 -24.69 9.04 9.83
CA VAL A 302 -23.23 9.03 9.99
C VAL A 302 -22.66 10.43 9.73
N VAL A 303 -22.06 11.03 10.76
CA VAL A 303 -21.29 12.28 10.64
C VAL A 303 -19.89 11.92 10.15
N ALA A 304 -19.54 12.33 8.94
CA ALA A 304 -18.25 12.04 8.32
C ALA A 304 -17.23 13.17 8.55
N LEU A 305 -17.68 14.42 8.67
CA LEU A 305 -16.89 15.59 9.08
C LEU A 305 -17.74 16.47 9.99
N ASP A 306 -17.13 16.98 11.06
CA ASP A 306 -17.78 17.90 11.98
C ASP A 306 -16.96 19.18 12.20
N ALA A 307 -17.52 20.30 11.77
CA ALA A 307 -17.01 21.67 11.92
C ALA A 307 -15.50 21.83 11.61
N VAL A 308 -15.01 21.18 10.56
CA VAL A 308 -13.59 21.23 10.15
C VAL A 308 -13.25 22.61 9.61
N ASP A 309 -12.26 23.24 10.22
CA ASP A 309 -11.61 24.46 9.74
C ASP A 309 -10.23 24.12 9.18
N LEU A 310 -9.95 24.53 7.93
CA LEU A 310 -8.68 24.24 7.27
C LEU A 310 -8.32 25.32 6.25
N GLU A 311 -7.13 25.89 6.37
CA GLU A 311 -6.54 26.77 5.36
C GLU A 311 -5.35 26.08 4.69
N LEU A 312 -5.28 26.11 3.37
CA LEU A 312 -4.21 25.52 2.55
C LEU A 312 -3.48 26.60 1.77
N ARG A 313 -2.16 26.63 1.83
CA ARG A 313 -1.33 27.71 1.27
C ARG A 313 -0.43 27.23 0.13
N PRO A 314 0.00 28.14 -0.80
CA PRO A 314 0.94 27.79 -1.86
C PRO A 314 2.25 27.23 -1.29
N GLY A 315 2.78 26.19 -1.91
CA GLY A 315 4.04 25.54 -1.50
C GLY A 315 3.93 24.65 -0.27
N GLU A 316 2.73 24.47 0.33
CA GLU A 316 2.52 23.50 1.39
C GLU A 316 2.34 22.08 0.83
N VAL A 317 2.93 21.12 1.52
CA VAL A 317 2.54 19.71 1.44
C VAL A 317 1.87 19.35 2.76
N VAL A 318 0.55 19.20 2.74
CA VAL A 318 -0.26 18.91 3.93
C VAL A 318 -0.60 17.42 3.95
N ALA A 319 -0.06 16.67 4.92
CA ALA A 319 -0.47 15.29 5.17
C ALA A 319 -1.73 15.29 6.04
N VAL A 320 -2.84 14.81 5.47
CA VAL A 320 -4.09 14.55 6.22
C VAL A 320 -4.05 13.09 6.68
N MET A 321 -3.84 12.90 7.97
CA MET A 321 -3.64 11.59 8.60
C MET A 321 -4.84 11.18 9.45
N GLY A 322 -4.98 9.89 9.73
CA GLY A 322 -6.07 9.35 10.54
C GLY A 322 -6.43 7.93 10.11
N ARG A 323 -7.21 7.23 10.95
CA ARG A 323 -7.68 5.87 10.66
C ARG A 323 -8.61 5.83 9.44
N ASN A 324 -8.86 4.63 8.92
CA ASN A 324 -9.91 4.43 7.92
C ASN A 324 -11.26 4.87 8.50
N GLY A 325 -12.07 5.59 7.70
CA GLY A 325 -13.34 6.17 8.17
C GLY A 325 -13.23 7.50 8.93
N SER A 326 -12.04 8.07 9.16
CA SER A 326 -11.91 9.35 9.89
C SER A 326 -12.34 10.60 9.11
N GLY A 327 -12.74 10.45 7.84
CA GLY A 327 -13.23 11.59 7.02
C GLY A 327 -12.25 12.12 5.97
N LYS A 328 -11.02 11.55 5.83
CA LYS A 328 -9.98 12.03 4.90
C LYS A 328 -10.48 12.17 3.45
N SER A 329 -10.96 11.08 2.85
CA SER A 329 -11.46 11.08 1.47
C SER A 329 -12.70 11.98 1.31
N THR A 330 -13.51 12.09 2.37
CA THR A 330 -14.65 13.02 2.40
C THR A 330 -14.17 14.47 2.33
N LEU A 331 -13.15 14.83 3.10
CA LEU A 331 -12.54 16.16 3.06
C LEU A 331 -12.00 16.47 1.65
N LEU A 332 -11.21 15.55 1.05
CA LEU A 332 -10.69 15.73 -0.30
C LEU A 332 -11.80 15.88 -1.34
N ALA A 333 -12.87 15.08 -1.26
CA ALA A 333 -14.00 15.17 -2.18
C ALA A 333 -14.72 16.54 -2.13
N HIS A 334 -14.79 17.18 -0.96
CA HIS A 334 -15.38 18.51 -0.82
C HIS A 334 -14.43 19.62 -1.30
N LEU A 335 -13.13 19.50 -1.03
CA LEU A 335 -12.11 20.41 -1.59
C LEU A 335 -12.09 20.31 -3.13
N ALA A 336 -12.27 19.12 -3.68
CA ALA A 336 -12.37 18.89 -5.12
C ALA A 336 -13.69 19.35 -5.75
N GLY A 337 -14.68 19.77 -4.94
CA GLY A 337 -15.97 20.22 -5.45
C GLY A 337 -16.87 19.10 -5.97
N LEU A 338 -16.59 17.84 -5.65
CA LEU A 338 -17.40 16.69 -6.06
C LEU A 338 -18.74 16.62 -5.31
N ARG A 339 -18.82 17.24 -4.14
CA ARG A 339 -20.01 17.25 -3.28
C ARG A 339 -20.17 18.61 -2.59
N ARG A 340 -21.42 18.97 -2.29
CA ARG A 340 -21.74 20.15 -1.48
C ARG A 340 -21.69 19.79 0.00
N PRO A 341 -21.11 20.65 0.86
CA PRO A 341 -21.13 20.42 2.30
C PRO A 341 -22.57 20.46 2.86
N THR A 342 -22.79 19.72 3.95
CA THR A 342 -24.07 19.79 4.70
C THR A 342 -24.17 21.12 5.44
N LYS A 343 -23.06 21.57 6.05
CA LYS A 343 -22.92 22.89 6.69
C LYS A 343 -21.50 23.43 6.44
N GLY A 344 -21.34 24.74 6.62
CA GLY A 344 -20.06 25.40 6.39
C GLY A 344 -19.82 25.73 4.92
N THR A 345 -18.61 26.14 4.59
CA THR A 345 -18.21 26.51 3.22
C THR A 345 -16.86 25.97 2.84
N VAL A 346 -16.67 25.72 1.53
CA VAL A 346 -15.38 25.42 0.92
C VAL A 346 -15.14 26.41 -0.21
N ARG A 347 -13.96 27.02 -0.22
CA ARG A 347 -13.53 27.95 -1.28
C ARG A 347 -12.16 27.57 -1.79
N VAL A 348 -11.99 27.54 -3.11
CA VAL A 348 -10.70 27.39 -3.78
C VAL A 348 -10.46 28.65 -4.61
N LEU A 349 -9.34 29.34 -4.36
CA LEU A 349 -9.05 30.68 -4.90
C LEU A 349 -10.24 31.64 -4.76
N GLY A 350 -10.91 31.60 -3.59
CA GLY A 350 -12.06 32.46 -3.25
C GLY A 350 -13.38 32.04 -3.89
N ARG A 351 -13.48 30.96 -4.65
CA ARG A 351 -14.69 30.48 -5.34
C ARG A 351 -15.15 29.15 -4.74
N ALA A 352 -16.45 28.93 -4.69
CA ALA A 352 -17.01 27.64 -4.33
C ALA A 352 -16.74 26.64 -5.50
N PRO A 353 -16.00 25.55 -5.26
CA PRO A 353 -15.63 24.63 -6.34
C PRO A 353 -16.86 23.93 -6.96
N THR A 354 -17.91 23.70 -6.17
CA THR A 354 -19.18 23.11 -6.63
C THR A 354 -19.99 23.97 -7.61
N ASP A 355 -19.67 25.26 -7.73
CA ASP A 355 -20.39 26.21 -8.61
C ASP A 355 -19.62 26.41 -9.93
N LEU A 356 -18.47 25.78 -10.09
CA LEU A 356 -17.62 25.91 -11.27
C LEU A 356 -17.97 24.85 -12.33
N PRO A 357 -17.96 25.22 -13.63
CA PRO A 357 -18.07 24.24 -14.68
C PRO A 357 -16.83 23.31 -14.69
N PRO A 358 -16.98 22.03 -15.04
CA PRO A 358 -15.90 21.04 -14.97
C PRO A 358 -14.58 21.48 -15.59
N ARG A 359 -14.60 22.07 -16.80
CA ARG A 359 -13.40 22.57 -17.50
C ARG A 359 -12.65 23.68 -16.76
N ARG A 360 -13.32 24.41 -15.87
CA ARG A 360 -12.66 25.42 -15.02
C ARG A 360 -12.17 24.81 -13.72
N LEU A 361 -12.94 23.87 -13.18
CA LEU A 361 -12.61 23.19 -11.92
C LEU A 361 -11.30 22.42 -12.02
N ILE A 362 -11.10 21.62 -13.07
CA ILE A 362 -9.87 20.82 -13.30
C ILE A 362 -8.59 21.66 -13.44
N ARG A 363 -8.71 22.95 -13.77
CA ARG A 363 -7.57 23.90 -13.80
C ARG A 363 -7.30 24.53 -12.43
N LEU A 364 -8.15 24.31 -11.45
CA LEU A 364 -7.99 24.84 -10.09
C LEU A 364 -7.68 23.74 -9.09
N VAL A 365 -8.26 22.56 -9.28
CA VAL A 365 -8.10 21.41 -8.36
C VAL A 365 -7.91 20.15 -9.17
N GLY A 366 -6.82 19.46 -8.89
CA GLY A 366 -6.58 18.09 -9.34
C GLY A 366 -6.82 17.12 -8.21
N LEU A 367 -7.57 16.05 -8.45
CA LEU A 367 -7.78 14.96 -7.49
C LEU A 367 -7.37 13.63 -8.11
N VAL A 368 -6.44 12.95 -7.47
CA VAL A 368 -6.15 11.53 -7.72
C VAL A 368 -6.85 10.72 -6.62
N PRO A 369 -7.87 9.92 -6.97
CA PRO A 369 -8.59 9.09 -6.01
C PRO A 369 -7.75 7.91 -5.53
N GLN A 370 -8.19 7.24 -4.46
CA GLN A 370 -7.54 6.06 -3.90
C GLN A 370 -7.35 4.92 -4.91
N ASP A 371 -8.30 4.73 -5.81
CA ASP A 371 -8.17 3.85 -6.97
C ASP A 371 -7.92 4.70 -8.22
N ALA A 372 -6.67 4.78 -8.64
CA ALA A 372 -6.26 5.53 -9.81
C ALA A 372 -6.93 5.01 -11.11
N GLY A 373 -7.31 3.72 -11.13
CA GLY A 373 -8.03 3.10 -12.25
C GLY A 373 -9.39 3.74 -12.53
N MET A 374 -10.01 4.41 -11.54
CA MET A 374 -11.27 5.14 -11.72
C MET A 374 -11.17 6.33 -12.69
N LEU A 375 -9.97 6.77 -13.01
CA LEU A 375 -9.73 7.86 -13.98
C LEU A 375 -9.40 7.33 -15.38
N LEU A 376 -9.29 6.01 -15.57
CA LEU A 376 -8.75 5.39 -16.76
C LEU A 376 -9.86 4.60 -17.50
N TYR A 377 -10.26 5.07 -18.67
CA TYR A 377 -11.37 4.55 -19.48
C TYR A 377 -10.98 4.17 -20.90
N GLY A 378 -9.80 4.63 -21.38
CA GLY A 378 -9.31 4.40 -22.74
C GLY A 378 -8.83 2.97 -22.95
N GLU A 379 -8.73 2.58 -24.22
CA GLU A 379 -8.22 1.27 -24.59
C GLU A 379 -6.70 1.18 -24.54
N THR A 380 -6.02 2.32 -24.67
CA THR A 380 -4.56 2.42 -24.56
C THR A 380 -4.13 3.60 -23.72
N VAL A 381 -2.90 3.59 -23.20
CA VAL A 381 -2.27 4.73 -22.51
C VAL A 381 -2.26 5.95 -23.41
N ALA A 382 -2.01 5.78 -24.72
CA ALA A 382 -2.01 6.88 -25.70
C ALA A 382 -3.41 7.51 -25.82
N ASP A 383 -4.47 6.71 -25.85
CA ASP A 383 -5.85 7.18 -25.93
C ASP A 383 -6.24 7.96 -24.69
N GLU A 384 -5.83 7.49 -23.48
CA GLU A 384 -6.04 8.22 -22.23
C GLU A 384 -5.39 9.61 -22.27
N CYS A 385 -4.14 9.70 -22.70
CA CYS A 385 -3.43 10.98 -22.83
C CYS A 385 -4.12 11.93 -23.84
N ALA A 386 -4.52 11.40 -24.98
CA ALA A 386 -5.20 12.18 -26.01
C ALA A 386 -6.58 12.66 -25.56
N THR A 387 -7.35 11.80 -24.88
CA THR A 387 -8.65 12.16 -24.29
C THR A 387 -8.51 13.24 -23.23
N ALA A 388 -7.53 13.12 -22.33
CA ALA A 388 -7.24 14.12 -21.31
C ALA A 388 -6.90 15.49 -21.92
N ASP A 389 -6.06 15.55 -22.95
CA ASP A 389 -5.73 16.79 -23.66
C ASP A 389 -6.99 17.42 -24.28
N HIS A 390 -7.82 16.63 -24.93
CA HIS A 390 -9.06 17.10 -25.57
C HIS A 390 -10.08 17.65 -24.55
N GLU A 391 -10.33 16.90 -23.48
CA GLU A 391 -11.33 17.29 -22.46
C GLU A 391 -10.90 18.54 -21.69
N THR A 392 -9.62 18.67 -21.40
CA THR A 392 -9.04 19.83 -20.70
C THR A 392 -8.77 21.03 -21.61
N GLY A 393 -8.85 20.84 -22.95
CA GLY A 393 -8.54 21.84 -23.95
C GLY A 393 -7.06 22.23 -23.98
N LEU A 394 -6.21 21.26 -23.71
CA LEU A 394 -4.74 21.38 -23.84
C LEU A 394 -4.28 21.07 -25.27
N SER A 395 -3.05 21.46 -25.59
CA SER A 395 -2.45 21.09 -26.87
C SER A 395 -2.22 19.57 -26.92
N PRO A 396 -2.46 18.91 -28.07
CA PRO A 396 -2.18 17.48 -28.21
C PRO A 396 -0.75 17.12 -27.80
N GLY A 397 -0.59 16.05 -27.02
CA GLY A 397 0.68 15.57 -26.51
C GLY A 397 1.12 16.17 -25.17
N THR A 398 0.36 17.11 -24.59
CA THR A 398 0.70 17.72 -23.29
C THR A 398 0.68 16.68 -22.17
N THR A 399 -0.38 15.86 -22.08
CA THR A 399 -0.49 14.81 -21.07
C THR A 399 0.56 13.71 -21.28
N ALA A 400 0.86 13.35 -22.53
CA ALA A 400 1.92 12.39 -22.83
C ALA A 400 3.30 12.91 -22.41
N ALA A 401 3.61 14.19 -22.63
CA ALA A 401 4.84 14.82 -22.15
C ALA A 401 4.90 14.88 -20.61
N MET A 402 3.78 15.14 -19.95
CA MET A 402 3.70 15.07 -18.49
C MET A 402 3.96 13.64 -18.01
N LEU A 403 3.36 12.62 -18.64
CA LEU A 403 3.58 11.22 -18.31
C LEU A 403 5.05 10.82 -18.45
N GLU A 404 5.70 11.21 -19.54
CA GLU A 404 7.14 10.97 -19.73
C GLU A 404 7.99 11.64 -18.64
N SER A 405 7.57 12.79 -18.10
CA SER A 405 8.26 13.45 -16.99
C SER A 405 8.05 12.76 -15.63
N VAL A 406 6.87 12.12 -15.42
CA VAL A 406 6.52 11.40 -14.18
C VAL A 406 7.11 9.99 -14.19
N LEU A 407 6.98 9.28 -15.30
CA LEU A 407 7.47 7.92 -15.48
C LEU A 407 7.95 7.70 -16.92
N PRO A 408 9.25 7.91 -17.20
CA PRO A 408 9.82 7.70 -18.52
C PRO A 408 9.65 6.26 -19.02
N GLY A 409 9.44 6.12 -20.33
CA GLY A 409 9.36 4.82 -20.99
C GLY A 409 8.05 4.05 -20.76
N MET A 410 6.96 4.75 -20.46
CA MET A 410 5.64 4.14 -20.34
C MET A 410 5.21 3.47 -21.67
N PRO A 411 4.73 2.23 -21.68
CA PRO A 411 4.26 1.55 -22.89
C PRO A 411 2.94 2.13 -23.36
N MET A 412 2.99 3.05 -24.32
CA MET A 412 1.83 3.83 -24.78
C MET A 412 0.72 3.00 -25.45
N GLY A 413 1.05 1.83 -26.02
CA GLY A 413 0.08 0.92 -26.65
C GLY A 413 -0.59 -0.07 -25.72
N HIS A 414 -0.23 -0.11 -24.44
CA HIS A 414 -0.83 -1.05 -23.49
C HIS A 414 -2.19 -0.56 -23.01
N HIS A 415 -3.07 -1.50 -22.68
CA HIS A 415 -4.33 -1.19 -22.01
C HIS A 415 -4.06 -0.78 -20.55
N PRO A 416 -4.72 0.27 -20.01
CA PRO A 416 -4.50 0.72 -18.63
C PRO A 416 -4.67 -0.36 -17.54
N ARG A 417 -5.52 -1.39 -17.80
CA ARG A 417 -5.71 -2.53 -16.89
C ARG A 417 -4.49 -3.44 -16.76
N ASP A 418 -3.63 -3.46 -17.78
CA ASP A 418 -2.43 -4.31 -17.82
C ASP A 418 -1.22 -3.62 -17.16
N LEU A 419 -1.38 -2.36 -16.78
CA LEU A 419 -0.37 -1.59 -16.08
C LEU A 419 -0.24 -2.03 -14.62
N SER A 420 0.98 -1.94 -14.08
CA SER A 420 1.19 -2.05 -12.63
C SER A 420 0.53 -0.89 -11.87
N GLU A 421 0.30 -1.05 -10.57
CA GLU A 421 -0.26 0.01 -9.72
C GLU A 421 0.54 1.31 -9.82
N GLY A 422 1.88 1.22 -9.80
CA GLY A 422 2.75 2.39 -9.97
C GLY A 422 2.61 3.07 -11.33
N GLN A 423 2.44 2.28 -12.40
CA GLN A 423 2.20 2.80 -13.75
C GLN A 423 0.81 3.45 -13.87
N ARG A 424 -0.22 2.83 -13.31
CA ARG A 424 -1.58 3.41 -13.26
C ARG A 424 -1.60 4.73 -12.49
N LEU A 425 -0.93 4.78 -11.34
CA LEU A 425 -0.80 6.02 -10.60
C LEU A 425 -0.05 7.10 -11.39
N ALA A 426 1.04 6.75 -12.06
CA ALA A 426 1.81 7.69 -12.87
C ALA A 426 0.96 8.27 -14.03
N LEU A 427 0.15 7.43 -14.69
CA LEU A 427 -0.79 7.87 -15.72
C LEU A 427 -1.88 8.79 -15.15
N ALA A 428 -2.50 8.41 -14.04
CA ALA A 428 -3.51 9.24 -13.36
C ALA A 428 -2.91 10.59 -12.89
N LEU A 429 -1.69 10.58 -12.34
CA LEU A 429 -0.97 11.80 -12.00
C LEU A 429 -0.73 12.67 -13.24
N ALA A 430 -0.28 12.09 -14.36
CA ALA A 430 -0.05 12.85 -15.58
C ALA A 430 -1.33 13.53 -16.10
N ILE A 431 -2.46 12.82 -16.10
CA ILE A 431 -3.77 13.36 -16.49
C ILE A 431 -4.18 14.53 -15.59
N VAL A 432 -4.04 14.34 -14.26
CA VAL A 432 -4.47 15.34 -13.28
C VAL A 432 -3.54 16.56 -13.26
N LEU A 433 -2.24 16.38 -13.48
CA LEU A 433 -1.23 17.45 -13.43
C LEU A 433 -1.06 18.21 -14.74
N ALA A 434 -1.44 17.63 -15.88
CA ALA A 434 -1.30 18.30 -17.19
C ALA A 434 -1.97 19.67 -17.25
N PRO A 435 -3.16 19.92 -16.64
CA PRO A 435 -3.77 21.24 -16.55
C PRO A 435 -3.09 22.23 -15.61
N ALA A 436 -2.02 21.80 -14.89
CA ALA A 436 -1.28 22.58 -13.89
C ALA A 436 -2.17 23.21 -12.79
N PRO A 437 -2.99 22.42 -12.06
CA PRO A 437 -3.84 22.95 -11.01
C PRO A 437 -3.02 23.41 -9.80
N PRO A 438 -3.29 24.59 -9.21
CA PRO A 438 -2.57 25.09 -8.04
C PRO A 438 -2.87 24.33 -6.74
N LEU A 439 -3.93 23.51 -6.72
CA LEU A 439 -4.27 22.60 -5.62
C LEU A 439 -4.31 21.17 -6.14
N VAL A 440 -3.48 20.30 -5.59
CA VAL A 440 -3.44 18.88 -5.91
C VAL A 440 -3.79 18.06 -4.68
N LEU A 441 -4.77 17.18 -4.85
CA LEU A 441 -5.32 16.32 -3.80
C LEU A 441 -5.01 14.87 -4.15
N LEU A 442 -4.37 14.14 -3.24
CA LEU A 442 -3.98 12.74 -3.43
C LEU A 442 -4.58 11.90 -2.31
N ASP A 443 -5.40 10.91 -2.67
CA ASP A 443 -6.02 10.01 -1.71
C ASP A 443 -5.29 8.66 -1.71
N GLU A 444 -4.55 8.36 -0.62
CA GLU A 444 -3.75 7.14 -0.42
C GLU A 444 -2.80 6.80 -1.59
N PRO A 445 -1.99 7.74 -2.08
CA PRO A 445 -1.23 7.56 -3.33
C PRO A 445 -0.10 6.53 -3.26
N THR A 446 0.21 5.98 -2.07
CA THR A 446 1.24 4.93 -1.92
C THR A 446 0.69 3.51 -1.89
N ARG A 447 -0.63 3.35 -2.08
CA ARG A 447 -1.25 2.03 -2.10
C ARG A 447 -0.73 1.19 -3.27
N GLY A 448 -0.26 -0.03 -2.99
CA GLY A 448 0.27 -0.94 -4.02
C GLY A 448 1.60 -0.49 -4.66
N LEU A 449 2.25 0.56 -4.16
CA LEU A 449 3.55 1.00 -4.66
C LEU A 449 4.70 0.27 -3.98
N ASP A 450 5.67 -0.14 -4.78
CA ASP A 450 6.98 -0.55 -4.29
C ASP A 450 7.84 0.65 -3.86
N TYR A 451 8.96 0.38 -3.17
CA TYR A 451 9.86 1.45 -2.67
C TYR A 451 10.40 2.36 -3.77
N PRO A 452 10.87 1.87 -4.94
CA PRO A 452 11.30 2.75 -6.02
C PRO A 452 10.21 3.69 -6.54
N SER A 453 8.97 3.21 -6.66
CA SER A 453 7.83 4.04 -7.08
C SER A 453 7.46 5.07 -6.02
N LYS A 454 7.54 4.72 -4.73
CA LYS A 454 7.37 5.68 -3.63
C LYS A 454 8.44 6.77 -3.66
N HIS A 455 9.71 6.44 -3.89
CA HIS A 455 10.77 7.44 -4.01
C HIS A 455 10.51 8.42 -5.15
N ARG A 456 10.10 7.94 -6.33
CA ARG A 456 9.73 8.83 -7.44
C ARG A 456 8.56 9.75 -7.10
N LEU A 457 7.54 9.23 -6.43
CA LEU A 457 6.43 10.04 -5.94
C LEU A 457 6.91 11.14 -4.98
N VAL A 458 7.75 10.80 -4.01
CA VAL A 458 8.33 11.77 -3.05
C VAL A 458 9.08 12.89 -3.77
N GLU A 459 9.92 12.56 -4.75
CA GLU A 459 10.66 13.54 -5.55
C GLU A 459 9.73 14.45 -6.35
N LEU A 460 8.68 13.88 -6.96
CA LEU A 460 7.67 14.64 -7.69
C LEU A 460 6.96 15.64 -6.77
N LEU A 461 6.46 15.19 -5.62
CA LEU A 461 5.73 16.05 -4.68
C LEU A 461 6.62 17.18 -4.13
N ARG A 462 7.89 16.89 -3.82
CA ARG A 462 8.87 17.91 -3.39
C ARG A 462 9.10 18.96 -4.48
N LYS A 463 9.25 18.53 -5.74
CA LYS A 463 9.45 19.42 -6.88
C LYS A 463 8.24 20.33 -7.10
N MET A 464 7.02 19.78 -7.02
CA MET A 464 5.78 20.54 -7.17
C MET A 464 5.64 21.59 -6.05
N ALA A 465 5.86 21.20 -4.79
CA ALA A 465 5.82 22.15 -3.67
C ALA A 465 6.85 23.29 -3.81
N ALA A 466 8.06 22.98 -4.28
CA ALA A 466 9.09 23.98 -4.56
C ALA A 466 8.68 24.94 -5.69
N ASN A 467 7.83 24.51 -6.62
CA ASN A 467 7.25 25.36 -7.67
C ASN A 467 6.07 26.23 -7.16
N GLY A 468 5.63 26.03 -5.92
CA GLY A 468 4.54 26.78 -5.31
C GLY A 468 3.18 26.10 -5.34
N ASP A 469 3.08 24.87 -5.82
CA ASP A 469 1.84 24.10 -5.79
C ASP A 469 1.46 23.75 -4.36
N CYS A 470 0.16 23.77 -4.04
CA CYS A 470 -0.39 23.30 -2.79
C CYS A 470 -0.81 21.84 -2.94
N ILE A 471 -0.26 20.97 -2.11
CA ILE A 471 -0.49 19.53 -2.20
C ILE A 471 -1.11 19.04 -0.90
N VAL A 472 -2.23 18.30 -0.99
CA VAL A 472 -2.84 17.61 0.13
C VAL A 472 -2.75 16.10 -0.10
N VAL A 473 -2.12 15.40 0.82
CA VAL A 473 -1.97 13.94 0.76
C VAL A 473 -2.76 13.34 1.91
N ALA A 474 -3.93 12.76 1.63
CA ALA A 474 -4.62 11.93 2.59
C ALA A 474 -3.94 10.57 2.64
N THR A 475 -3.39 10.21 3.79
CA THR A 475 -2.64 8.96 3.91
C THR A 475 -2.55 8.44 5.34
N HIS A 476 -2.41 7.13 5.45
CA HIS A 476 -1.98 6.44 6.66
C HIS A 476 -0.50 5.98 6.57
N ASP A 477 0.19 6.28 5.47
CA ASP A 477 1.62 5.99 5.28
C ASP A 477 2.47 7.07 5.99
N VAL A 478 2.87 6.75 7.21
CA VAL A 478 3.66 7.65 8.05
C VAL A 478 5.05 7.95 7.48
N GLU A 479 5.61 7.00 6.72
CA GLU A 479 6.92 7.17 6.08
C GLU A 479 6.84 8.16 4.92
N LEU A 480 5.75 8.11 4.11
CA LEU A 480 5.50 9.14 3.09
C LEU A 480 5.32 10.52 3.73
N ALA A 481 4.45 10.62 4.75
CA ALA A 481 4.21 11.89 5.44
C ALA A 481 5.51 12.48 5.99
N ALA A 482 6.36 11.66 6.63
CA ALA A 482 7.65 12.09 7.16
C ALA A 482 8.62 12.60 6.07
N GLN A 483 8.53 12.08 4.86
CA GLN A 483 9.41 12.44 3.75
C GLN A 483 8.99 13.72 3.03
N VAL A 484 7.68 14.00 2.90
CA VAL A 484 7.19 15.08 2.03
C VAL A 484 6.46 16.19 2.78
N ALA A 485 5.80 15.91 3.91
CA ALA A 485 4.90 16.87 4.53
C ALA A 485 5.64 18.03 5.22
N THR A 486 5.20 19.24 4.94
CA THR A 486 5.57 20.45 5.69
C THR A 486 4.65 20.65 6.90
N ARG A 487 3.38 20.22 6.78
CA ARG A 487 2.33 20.31 7.80
C ARG A 487 1.56 19.00 7.88
N ALA A 488 1.15 18.60 9.05
CA ALA A 488 0.31 17.43 9.27
C ALA A 488 -0.98 17.81 9.98
N VAL A 489 -2.10 17.30 9.48
CA VAL A 489 -3.44 17.44 10.04
C VAL A 489 -3.94 16.04 10.38
N VAL A 490 -4.28 15.80 11.64
CA VAL A 490 -4.79 14.50 12.10
C VAL A 490 -6.31 14.60 12.27
N LEU A 491 -7.03 13.74 11.56
CA LEU A 491 -8.49 13.59 11.65
C LEU A 491 -8.83 12.36 12.51
N ALA A 492 -9.74 12.55 13.45
CA ALA A 492 -10.38 11.47 14.19
C ALA A 492 -11.88 11.76 14.32
N GLU A 493 -12.72 10.76 14.02
CA GLU A 493 -14.20 10.87 14.11
C GLU A 493 -14.80 12.10 13.41
N GLY A 494 -14.17 12.51 12.28
CA GLY A 494 -14.61 13.66 11.50
C GLY A 494 -14.10 15.03 11.99
N GLU A 495 -13.35 15.10 13.08
CA GLU A 495 -12.80 16.32 13.65
C GLU A 495 -11.29 16.43 13.45
N VAL A 496 -10.77 17.67 13.41
CA VAL A 496 -9.33 17.94 13.43
C VAL A 496 -8.83 17.89 14.88
N VAL A 497 -8.07 16.84 15.22
CA VAL A 497 -7.53 16.66 16.58
C VAL A 497 -6.11 17.22 16.73
N SER A 498 -5.40 17.41 15.62
CA SER A 498 -4.08 18.04 15.62
C SER A 498 -3.82 18.68 14.26
N ASP A 499 -3.19 19.86 14.26
CA ASP A 499 -2.80 20.62 13.07
C ASP A 499 -1.52 21.40 13.40
N GLY A 500 -0.45 21.17 12.64
CA GLY A 500 0.82 21.84 12.91
C GLY A 500 1.94 21.41 11.98
N VAL A 501 3.14 21.86 12.30
CA VAL A 501 4.38 21.45 11.59
C VAL A 501 4.48 19.92 11.60
N ALA A 502 4.67 19.32 10.42
CA ALA A 502 4.64 17.87 10.26
C ALA A 502 5.59 17.16 11.25
N ARG A 503 6.80 17.70 11.45
CA ARG A 503 7.79 17.16 12.40
C ARG A 503 7.22 17.05 13.81
N ASP A 504 6.59 18.11 14.29
CA ASP A 504 6.10 18.18 15.69
C ASP A 504 4.91 17.24 15.90
N VAL A 505 4.00 17.18 14.92
CA VAL A 505 2.82 16.31 14.97
C VAL A 505 3.21 14.83 14.87
N VAL A 506 4.17 14.50 13.97
CA VAL A 506 4.50 13.12 13.64
C VAL A 506 5.52 12.52 14.63
N CYS A 507 6.58 13.25 15.01
CA CYS A 507 7.62 12.74 15.91
C CYS A 507 7.10 12.25 17.27
N HIS A 508 6.13 13.00 17.83
CA HIS A 508 5.64 12.75 19.19
C HIS A 508 4.42 11.81 19.22
N SER A 509 3.94 11.37 18.06
CA SER A 509 2.80 10.47 18.00
C SER A 509 3.24 9.01 18.17
N PRO A 510 2.71 8.26 19.14
CA PRO A 510 3.02 6.83 19.27
C PRO A 510 2.53 6.01 18.06
N VAL A 511 1.50 6.48 17.37
CA VAL A 511 0.87 5.81 16.24
C VAL A 511 1.48 6.26 14.91
N PHE A 512 1.67 7.58 14.72
CA PHE A 512 2.06 8.17 13.45
C PHE A 512 3.57 8.47 13.33
N ALA A 513 4.39 8.12 14.34
CA ALA A 513 5.83 8.28 14.21
C ALA A 513 6.42 7.28 13.21
N PRO A 514 7.29 7.73 12.26
CA PRO A 514 8.00 6.85 11.35
C PRO A 514 9.03 5.99 12.10
N GLN A 515 9.51 4.93 11.45
CA GLN A 515 10.44 3.98 12.08
C GLN A 515 11.70 4.66 12.62
N VAL A 516 12.29 5.58 11.87
CA VAL A 516 13.49 6.32 12.29
C VAL A 516 13.24 7.12 13.57
N ALA A 517 12.12 7.86 13.63
CA ALA A 517 11.74 8.61 14.81
C ALA A 517 11.50 7.70 16.01
N LYS A 518 10.83 6.56 15.81
CA LYS A 518 10.65 5.56 16.88
C LYS A 518 11.98 5.01 17.39
N VAL A 519 12.95 4.75 16.52
CA VAL A 519 14.28 4.21 16.91
C VAL A 519 15.12 5.25 17.62
N LEU A 520 15.14 6.50 17.12
CA LEU A 520 16.02 7.55 17.62
C LEU A 520 15.39 8.42 18.71
N ALA A 521 14.12 8.20 19.07
CA ALA A 521 13.47 8.96 20.15
C ALA A 521 14.35 9.05 21.42
N PRO A 522 14.41 10.22 22.08
CA PRO A 522 13.59 11.42 21.90
C PRO A 522 14.07 12.41 20.82
N ASP A 523 15.15 12.10 20.09
CA ASP A 523 15.74 13.00 19.12
C ASP A 523 14.82 13.17 17.90
N PRO A 524 14.73 14.37 17.30
CA PRO A 524 13.71 14.69 16.29
C PRO A 524 14.12 14.27 14.85
N TRP A 525 14.70 13.10 14.66
CA TRP A 525 15.05 12.55 13.35
C TRP A 525 13.88 11.81 12.74
N LEU A 526 13.41 12.22 11.55
CA LEU A 526 12.25 11.62 10.88
C LEU A 526 12.62 10.57 9.84
N THR A 527 13.67 10.80 9.07
CA THR A 527 13.99 10.00 7.90
C THR A 527 15.44 9.53 7.87
N VAL A 528 15.70 8.43 7.15
CA VAL A 528 17.08 7.94 6.93
C VAL A 528 17.92 8.96 6.19
N ASP A 529 17.33 9.72 5.26
CA ASP A 529 18.03 10.76 4.50
C ASP A 529 18.49 11.94 5.38
N GLU A 530 17.71 12.29 6.41
CA GLU A 530 18.16 13.28 7.40
C GLU A 530 19.39 12.78 8.16
N VAL A 531 19.33 11.53 8.63
CA VAL A 531 20.46 10.91 9.35
C VAL A 531 21.68 10.79 8.43
N ARG A 532 21.50 10.39 7.20
CA ARG A 532 22.61 10.28 6.21
C ARG A 532 23.29 11.62 5.99
N ARG A 533 22.51 12.70 5.77
CA ARG A 533 23.04 14.07 5.59
C ARG A 533 23.77 14.56 6.83
N ALA A 534 23.23 14.30 8.01
CA ALA A 534 23.85 14.66 9.28
C ALA A 534 25.22 13.98 9.45
N LEU A 535 25.29 12.68 9.16
CA LEU A 535 26.54 11.92 9.25
C LEU A 535 27.57 12.33 8.20
N ALA A 536 27.15 12.70 7.00
CA ALA A 536 28.04 13.20 5.93
C ALA A 536 28.61 14.59 6.26
N GLY A 537 27.83 15.46 6.90
CA GLY A 537 28.29 16.77 7.35
C GLY A 537 29.14 16.75 8.63
N ALA A 538 29.16 15.62 9.35
CA ALA A 538 29.96 15.42 10.56
C ALA A 538 31.37 14.81 10.27
N VAL A 539 31.73 14.58 9.00
CA VAL A 539 33.09 14.16 8.62
C VAL A 539 33.97 15.41 8.67
N PRO A 540 35.02 15.47 9.53
CA PRO A 540 35.92 16.62 9.65
C PRO A 540 36.77 16.85 8.40
#